data_6cb12ec847d3cbc28b8836c7958656dc
#
_entry.id   6cb12ec847d3cbc28b8836c7958656dc
#
_cell.length_a   1.000
_cell.length_b   1.000
_cell.length_c   1.000
_cell.angle_alpha   90.00
_cell.angle_beta   90.00
_cell.angle_gamma   90.00
#
_symmetry.space_group_name_H-M   'P 1'
#
loop_
_entity.id
_entity.type
_entity.pdbx_description
1 polymer ?
#
loop_
_entity_poly.entity_id
_entity_poly.type
_entity_poly.pdbx_seq_one_letter_code
_entity_poly.pdbx_strand_id
1 'polypeptide(L)'
;MEALHARVRIRWVVRAVIVAVVLAAVVTVPAVLFEDRLADAGVSTLLPGLAVCLLGIVLGAVHAVLLYRDWRFELQDDALYLERGVLTRIETAVPYVRVQHVDTQRSPVDRALGLSSVVIYTAGSRGADVTVPGLPPERAKRLRNELRELAVESEPEDAV
;
A
#
# COMPACT_ATOMS: atom_id res chain seq x y z
N MET A 1 -19.68 -0.74 -0.51
CA MET A 1 -18.20 -0.80 -0.36
C MET A 1 -17.54 -1.44 -1.58
N GLU A 2 -16.63 -0.71 -2.22
CA GLU A 2 -15.89 -1.13 -3.42
C GLU A 2 -14.55 -1.77 -3.02
N ALA A 3 -14.16 -2.85 -3.73
CA ALA A 3 -12.89 -3.53 -3.53
C ALA A 3 -11.85 -3.03 -4.52
N LEU A 4 -10.57 -3.14 -4.15
CA LEU A 4 -9.45 -2.86 -5.04
C LEU A 4 -9.38 -3.85 -6.21
N HIS A 5 -8.67 -3.50 -7.28
CA HIS A 5 -8.44 -4.42 -8.38
C HIS A 5 -7.52 -5.58 -7.95
N ALA A 6 -7.83 -6.81 -8.36
CA ALA A 6 -7.10 -8.01 -7.94
C ALA A 6 -5.57 -7.98 -8.18
N ARG A 7 -5.11 -7.23 -9.20
CA ARG A 7 -3.68 -7.08 -9.51
C ARG A 7 -2.89 -6.32 -8.44
N VAL A 8 -3.55 -5.58 -7.53
CA VAL A 8 -2.84 -4.88 -6.44
C VAL A 8 -2.10 -5.85 -5.52
N ARG A 9 -2.56 -7.09 -5.40
CA ARG A 9 -1.85 -8.17 -4.68
C ARG A 9 -0.44 -8.38 -5.23
N ILE A 10 -0.28 -8.34 -6.57
CA ILE A 10 1.02 -8.49 -7.22
C ILE A 10 1.96 -7.35 -6.80
N ARG A 11 1.49 -6.11 -6.77
CA ARG A 11 2.27 -4.96 -6.28
C ARG A 11 2.78 -5.19 -4.85
N TRP A 12 1.92 -5.67 -3.95
CA TRP A 12 2.30 -5.93 -2.57
C TRP A 12 3.23 -7.13 -2.43
N VAL A 13 3.03 -8.20 -3.21
CA VAL A 13 3.95 -9.34 -3.28
C VAL A 13 5.33 -8.91 -3.81
N VAL A 14 5.39 -8.14 -4.89
CA VAL A 14 6.65 -7.58 -5.41
C VAL A 14 7.40 -6.80 -4.33
N ARG A 15 6.69 -5.94 -3.59
CA ARG A 15 7.30 -5.21 -2.46
C ARG A 15 7.82 -6.17 -1.39
N ALA A 16 7.06 -7.20 -1.03
CA ALA A 16 7.46 -8.18 -0.04
C ALA A 16 8.69 -8.98 -0.49
N VAL A 17 8.77 -9.37 -1.76
CA VAL A 17 9.95 -10.04 -2.34
C VAL A 17 11.18 -9.13 -2.26
N ILE A 18 11.07 -7.86 -2.64
CA ILE A 18 12.18 -6.91 -2.54
C ILE A 18 12.67 -6.82 -1.10
N VAL A 19 11.77 -6.65 -0.14
CA VAL A 19 12.12 -6.59 1.29
C VAL A 19 12.76 -7.89 1.76
N ALA A 20 12.22 -9.05 1.39
CA ALA A 20 12.78 -10.36 1.76
C ALA A 20 14.20 -10.56 1.21
N VAL A 21 14.44 -10.16 -0.05
CA VAL A 21 15.78 -10.24 -0.67
C VAL A 21 16.77 -9.31 0.04
N VAL A 22 16.37 -8.09 0.36
CA VAL A 22 17.22 -7.14 1.11
C VAL A 22 17.57 -7.70 2.49
N LEU A 23 16.58 -8.23 3.23
CA LEU A 23 16.82 -8.84 4.54
C LEU A 23 17.71 -10.08 4.45
N ALA A 24 17.51 -10.92 3.44
CA ALA A 24 18.39 -12.06 3.18
C ALA A 24 19.83 -11.60 2.90
N ALA A 25 20.03 -10.56 2.10
CA ALA A 25 21.34 -10.00 1.84
C ALA A 25 22.02 -9.45 3.10
N VAL A 26 21.27 -8.77 3.96
CA VAL A 26 21.75 -8.25 5.26
C VAL A 26 22.23 -9.40 6.17
N VAL A 27 21.62 -10.57 6.09
CA VAL A 27 22.03 -11.75 6.87
C VAL A 27 23.20 -12.48 6.19
N THR A 28 23.13 -12.66 4.87
CA THR A 28 24.11 -13.48 4.12
C THR A 28 25.47 -12.78 3.97
N VAL A 29 25.47 -11.46 3.69
CA VAL A 29 26.73 -10.74 3.44
C VAL A 29 27.67 -10.80 4.63
N PRO A 30 27.27 -10.49 5.89
CA PRO A 30 28.16 -10.69 7.03
C PRO A 30 28.58 -12.15 7.24
N ALA A 31 27.65 -13.10 7.01
CA ALA A 31 27.98 -14.52 7.17
C ALA A 31 29.10 -14.97 6.21
N VAL A 32 29.09 -14.47 4.97
CA VAL A 32 30.16 -14.73 3.99
C VAL A 32 31.46 -14.02 4.35
N LEU A 33 31.39 -12.76 4.84
CA LEU A 33 32.59 -12.01 5.23
C LEU A 33 33.30 -12.61 6.46
N PHE A 34 32.60 -13.36 7.30
CA PHE A 34 33.14 -14.04 8.48
C PHE A 34 33.12 -15.57 8.32
N GLU A 35 33.20 -16.08 7.08
CA GLU A 35 33.08 -17.49 6.75
C GLU A 35 34.07 -18.36 7.52
N ASP A 36 35.34 -17.95 7.64
CA ASP A 36 36.40 -18.70 8.37
C ASP A 36 36.00 -19.02 9.81
N ARG A 37 35.30 -18.09 10.48
CA ARG A 37 34.84 -18.26 11.84
C ARG A 37 33.60 -19.15 11.96
N LEU A 38 32.76 -19.16 10.94
CA LEU A 38 31.51 -19.94 10.90
C LEU A 38 31.79 -21.38 10.44
N ALA A 39 32.80 -21.59 9.58
CA ALA A 39 33.21 -22.90 9.12
C ALA A 39 33.68 -23.82 10.27
N ASP A 40 34.41 -23.25 11.25
CA ASP A 40 34.82 -23.98 12.45
C ASP A 40 33.63 -24.47 13.30
N ALA A 41 32.48 -23.79 13.20
CA ALA A 41 31.24 -24.16 13.87
C ALA A 41 30.35 -25.12 13.05
N GLY A 42 30.76 -25.49 11.83
CA GLY A 42 29.98 -26.36 10.93
C GLY A 42 28.68 -25.73 10.39
N VAL A 43 28.56 -24.41 10.45
CA VAL A 43 27.34 -23.68 10.03
C VAL A 43 27.50 -23.24 8.57
N SER A 44 26.52 -23.58 7.73
CA SER A 44 26.46 -23.08 6.36
C SER A 44 26.18 -21.59 6.34
N THR A 45 26.99 -20.83 5.61
CA THR A 45 26.87 -19.36 5.47
C THR A 45 25.64 -18.94 4.66
N LEU A 46 25.13 -19.77 3.76
CA LEU A 46 24.03 -19.45 2.86
C LEU A 46 22.65 -19.85 3.41
N LEU A 47 22.56 -20.89 4.24
CA LEU A 47 21.28 -21.42 4.74
C LEU A 47 20.44 -20.38 5.52
N PRO A 48 21.03 -19.58 6.43
CA PRO A 48 20.23 -18.59 7.16
C PRO A 48 19.61 -17.54 6.25
N GLY A 49 20.37 -17.03 5.26
CA GLY A 49 19.85 -16.06 4.31
C GLY A 49 18.75 -16.62 3.41
N LEU A 50 18.92 -17.86 2.95
CA LEU A 50 17.88 -18.55 2.17
C LEU A 50 16.62 -18.77 3.00
N ALA A 51 16.74 -19.18 4.25
CA ALA A 51 15.61 -19.34 5.16
C ALA A 51 14.85 -18.02 5.39
N VAL A 52 15.59 -16.93 5.64
CA VAL A 52 14.99 -15.59 5.79
C VAL A 52 14.27 -15.16 4.52
N CYS A 53 14.88 -15.41 3.34
CA CYS A 53 14.27 -15.07 2.06
C CYS A 53 12.95 -15.81 1.83
N LEU A 54 12.96 -17.12 1.97
CA LEU A 54 11.79 -17.97 1.77
C LEU A 54 10.66 -17.62 2.75
N LEU A 55 11.01 -17.50 4.03
CA LEU A 55 10.04 -17.12 5.06
C LEU A 55 9.44 -15.74 4.79
N GLY A 56 10.28 -14.76 4.43
CA GLY A 56 9.85 -13.40 4.09
C GLY A 56 8.90 -13.36 2.89
N ILE A 57 9.18 -14.14 1.85
CA ILE A 57 8.31 -14.25 0.66
C ILE A 57 6.96 -14.86 1.04
N VAL A 58 6.96 -15.97 1.80
CA VAL A 58 5.72 -16.65 2.21
C VAL A 58 4.86 -15.73 3.08
N LEU A 59 5.44 -15.16 4.13
CA LEU A 59 4.72 -14.24 5.02
C LEU A 59 4.21 -13.00 4.28
N GLY A 60 5.04 -12.45 3.38
CA GLY A 60 4.66 -11.30 2.55
C GLY A 60 3.53 -11.60 1.57
N ALA A 61 3.53 -12.79 0.96
CA ALA A 61 2.46 -13.22 0.07
C ALA A 61 1.13 -13.43 0.84
N VAL A 62 1.19 -14.08 1.99
CA VAL A 62 0.02 -14.25 2.88
C VAL A 62 -0.52 -12.88 3.30
N HIS A 63 0.36 -11.99 3.78
CA HIS A 63 -0.04 -10.63 4.17
C HIS A 63 -0.68 -9.85 3.02
N ALA A 64 -0.13 -9.92 1.81
CA ALA A 64 -0.69 -9.27 0.62
C ALA A 64 -2.10 -9.76 0.28
N VAL A 65 -2.36 -11.06 0.43
CA VAL A 65 -3.70 -11.64 0.21
C VAL A 65 -4.68 -11.18 1.28
N LEU A 66 -4.29 -11.22 2.55
CA LEU A 66 -5.13 -10.78 3.66
C LEU A 66 -5.45 -9.29 3.55
N LEU A 67 -4.44 -8.46 3.29
CA LEU A 67 -4.62 -7.02 3.11
C LEU A 67 -5.58 -6.69 1.96
N TYR A 68 -5.50 -7.44 0.85
CA TYR A 68 -6.43 -7.28 -0.26
C TYR A 68 -7.88 -7.62 0.13
N ARG A 69 -8.08 -8.64 0.97
CA ARG A 69 -9.41 -9.06 1.41
C ARG A 69 -10.07 -8.04 2.33
N ASP A 70 -9.26 -7.36 3.14
CA ASP A 70 -9.75 -6.43 4.15
C ASP A 70 -9.84 -4.99 3.65
N TRP A 71 -9.22 -4.68 2.50
CA TRP A 71 -9.21 -3.32 1.97
C TRP A 71 -10.50 -3.00 1.21
N ARG A 72 -11.25 -2.01 1.69
CA ARG A 72 -12.50 -1.53 1.09
C ARG A 72 -12.58 -0.01 1.15
N PHE A 73 -13.33 0.60 0.24
CA PHE A 73 -13.69 2.01 0.28
C PHE A 73 -15.10 2.24 -0.24
N GLU A 74 -15.72 3.33 0.15
CA GLU A 74 -17.06 3.72 -0.26
C GLU A 74 -17.21 5.22 -0.20
N LEU A 75 -17.81 5.80 -1.25
CA LEU A 75 -18.27 7.17 -1.21
C LEU A 75 -19.68 7.15 -0.61
N GLN A 76 -19.87 7.87 0.48
CA GLN A 76 -21.18 8.15 1.09
C GLN A 76 -21.51 9.63 0.91
N ASP A 77 -22.66 10.06 1.37
CA ASP A 77 -23.17 11.40 1.11
C ASP A 77 -22.30 12.53 1.71
N ASP A 78 -21.62 12.28 2.81
CA ASP A 78 -20.85 13.25 3.59
C ASP A 78 -19.32 13.04 3.58
N ALA A 79 -18.88 11.81 3.29
CA ALA A 79 -17.48 11.44 3.41
C ALA A 79 -17.08 10.25 2.53
N LEU A 80 -15.78 10.15 2.25
CA LEU A 80 -15.15 8.93 1.76
C LEU A 80 -14.77 8.04 2.95
N TYR A 81 -15.33 6.84 3.00
CA TYR A 81 -15.02 5.83 4.01
C TYR A 81 -14.04 4.81 3.47
N LEU A 82 -13.04 4.47 4.29
CA LEU A 82 -12.03 3.48 3.97
C LEU A 82 -11.88 2.51 5.15
N GLU A 83 -11.85 1.24 4.84
CA GLU A 83 -11.51 0.17 5.78
C GLU A 83 -10.25 -0.54 5.30
N ARG A 84 -9.28 -0.73 6.20
CA ARG A 84 -8.01 -1.39 5.88
C ARG A 84 -7.35 -1.97 7.12
N GLY A 85 -6.52 -2.98 6.91
CA GLY A 85 -5.62 -3.54 7.93
C GLY A 85 -5.93 -5.00 8.28
N VAL A 86 -4.87 -5.79 8.41
CA VAL A 86 -4.94 -7.24 8.66
C VAL A 86 -4.96 -7.53 10.16
N LEU A 87 -4.00 -6.95 10.91
CA LEU A 87 -3.88 -7.15 12.36
C LEU A 87 -4.64 -6.09 13.14
N THR A 88 -4.59 -4.86 12.67
CA THR A 88 -5.34 -3.73 13.25
C THR A 88 -6.26 -3.19 12.17
N ARG A 89 -7.57 -3.29 12.38
CA ARG A 89 -8.55 -2.68 11.48
C ARG A 89 -8.55 -1.18 11.70
N ILE A 90 -8.37 -0.44 10.62
CA ILE A 90 -8.41 1.02 10.61
C ILE A 90 -9.57 1.44 9.73
N GLU A 91 -10.51 2.15 10.32
CA GLU A 91 -11.61 2.80 9.62
C GLU A 91 -11.30 4.29 9.55
N THR A 92 -11.33 4.84 8.35
CA THR A 92 -11.03 6.25 8.12
C THR A 92 -12.20 6.87 7.38
N ALA A 93 -12.77 7.93 7.92
CA ALA A 93 -13.75 8.79 7.25
C ALA A 93 -13.07 10.10 6.86
N VAL A 94 -13.14 10.45 5.58
CA VAL A 94 -12.60 11.70 5.02
C VAL A 94 -13.78 12.58 4.60
N PRO A 95 -14.22 13.55 5.41
CA PRO A 95 -15.28 14.48 5.04
C PRO A 95 -14.89 15.29 3.81
N TYR A 96 -15.78 15.47 2.85
CA TYR A 96 -15.49 16.15 1.60
C TYR A 96 -15.07 17.61 1.81
N VAL A 97 -15.64 18.29 2.79
CA VAL A 97 -15.26 19.67 3.18
C VAL A 97 -13.79 19.80 3.61
N ARG A 98 -13.10 18.70 3.96
CA ARG A 98 -11.67 18.70 4.30
C ARG A 98 -10.77 18.37 3.13
N VAL A 99 -11.30 17.99 1.99
CA VAL A 99 -10.51 17.63 0.80
C VAL A 99 -9.99 18.91 0.14
N GLN A 100 -8.67 19.07 0.11
CA GLN A 100 -8.01 20.22 -0.53
C GLN A 100 -7.61 19.94 -1.96
N HIS A 101 -7.11 18.72 -2.21
CA HIS A 101 -6.59 18.34 -3.50
C HIS A 101 -6.67 16.83 -3.70
N VAL A 102 -6.93 16.39 -4.93
CA VAL A 102 -7.01 14.95 -5.28
C VAL A 102 -6.16 14.67 -6.51
N ASP A 103 -5.17 13.80 -6.35
CA ASP A 103 -4.27 13.38 -7.41
C ASP A 103 -4.43 11.92 -7.81
N THR A 104 -4.10 11.63 -9.05
CA THR A 104 -3.88 10.26 -9.51
C THR A 104 -2.39 10.01 -9.70
N GLN A 105 -1.86 8.96 -9.07
CA GLN A 105 -0.45 8.59 -9.15
C GLN A 105 -0.29 7.19 -9.76
N ARG A 106 0.81 7.00 -10.47
CA ARG A 106 1.18 5.71 -11.07
C ARG A 106 2.67 5.48 -10.91
N SER A 107 3.04 4.59 -10.00
CA SER A 107 4.42 4.12 -9.88
C SER A 107 4.85 3.31 -11.11
N PRO A 108 6.15 3.05 -11.32
CA PRO A 108 6.61 2.15 -12.39
C PRO A 108 5.95 0.77 -12.35
N VAL A 109 5.79 0.20 -11.16
CA VAL A 109 5.10 -1.09 -10.95
C VAL A 109 3.62 -0.97 -11.29
N ASP A 110 2.95 0.11 -10.86
CA ASP A 110 1.55 0.35 -11.20
C ASP A 110 1.34 0.47 -12.71
N ARG A 111 2.26 1.15 -13.42
CA ARG A 111 2.20 1.25 -14.88
C ARG A 111 2.31 -0.11 -15.55
N ALA A 112 3.25 -0.96 -15.09
CA ALA A 112 3.42 -2.31 -15.62
C ALA A 112 2.20 -3.21 -15.36
N LEU A 113 1.49 -3.02 -14.25
CA LEU A 113 0.30 -3.78 -13.86
C LEU A 113 -1.01 -3.18 -14.41
N GLY A 114 -0.96 -2.02 -15.08
CA GLY A 114 -2.16 -1.30 -15.52
C GLY A 114 -2.99 -0.75 -14.36
N LEU A 115 -2.34 -0.34 -13.27
CA LEU A 115 -2.96 0.20 -12.06
C LEU A 115 -2.67 1.70 -11.89
N SER A 116 -3.44 2.31 -11.01
CA SER A 116 -3.32 3.69 -10.55
C SER A 116 -3.72 3.78 -9.08
N SER A 117 -3.26 4.81 -8.39
CA SER A 117 -3.68 5.15 -7.03
C SER A 117 -4.29 6.55 -7.03
N VAL A 118 -5.27 6.78 -6.16
CA VAL A 118 -5.82 8.12 -5.90
C VAL A 118 -5.30 8.58 -4.56
N VAL A 119 -4.68 9.75 -4.52
CA VAL A 119 -4.18 10.39 -3.30
C VAL A 119 -5.06 11.59 -2.98
N ILE A 120 -5.61 11.60 -1.80
CA ILE A 120 -6.51 12.63 -1.28
C ILE A 120 -5.75 13.40 -0.23
N TYR A 121 -5.48 14.67 -0.50
CA TYR A 121 -4.86 15.61 0.42
C TYR A 121 -5.93 16.32 1.22
N THR A 122 -5.80 16.31 2.55
CA THR A 122 -6.80 16.90 3.43
C THR A 122 -6.23 18.05 4.25
N ALA A 123 -7.09 19.01 4.60
CA ALA A 123 -6.75 20.06 5.55
C ALA A 123 -6.57 19.45 6.95
N GLY A 124 -5.33 19.42 7.47
CA GLY A 124 -5.04 18.87 8.79
C GLY A 124 -3.56 18.75 9.08
N SER A 125 -3.22 18.04 10.17
CA SER A 125 -1.84 17.77 10.55
C SER A 125 -1.11 16.87 9.55
N ARG A 126 0.24 16.90 9.56
CA ARG A 126 1.08 16.04 8.70
C ARG A 126 0.66 14.57 8.78
N GLY A 127 0.39 13.96 7.62
CA GLY A 127 -0.03 12.54 7.53
C GLY A 127 -1.55 12.32 7.47
N ALA A 128 -2.34 13.38 7.32
CA ALA A 128 -3.78 13.29 7.09
C ALA A 128 -4.14 12.88 5.65
N ASP A 129 -3.14 12.73 4.77
CA ASP A 129 -3.35 12.31 3.39
C ASP A 129 -3.77 10.84 3.32
N VAL A 130 -4.76 10.57 2.50
CA VAL A 130 -5.32 9.23 2.32
C VAL A 130 -5.09 8.75 0.90
N THR A 131 -4.67 7.48 0.75
CA THR A 131 -4.43 6.88 -0.56
C THR A 131 -5.33 5.68 -0.78
N VAL A 132 -6.06 5.68 -1.90
CA VAL A 132 -6.78 4.52 -2.45
C VAL A 132 -5.89 3.88 -3.52
N PRO A 133 -5.23 2.75 -3.23
CA PRO A 133 -4.29 2.11 -4.16
C PRO A 133 -4.99 1.15 -5.11
N GLY A 134 -4.30 0.78 -6.21
CA GLY A 134 -4.65 -0.40 -7.00
C GLY A 134 -5.98 -0.32 -7.73
N LEU A 135 -6.34 0.83 -8.26
CA LEU A 135 -7.50 1.03 -9.13
C LEU A 135 -7.12 0.90 -10.61
N PRO A 136 -8.03 0.46 -11.49
CA PRO A 136 -7.87 0.69 -12.93
C PRO A 136 -7.75 2.19 -13.21
N PRO A 137 -6.94 2.63 -14.21
CA PRO A 137 -6.74 4.05 -14.51
C PRO A 137 -8.03 4.83 -14.73
N GLU A 138 -8.99 4.24 -15.42
CA GLU A 138 -10.28 4.89 -15.69
C GLU A 138 -11.13 5.03 -14.42
N ARG A 139 -11.07 4.05 -13.50
CA ARG A 139 -11.75 4.16 -12.20
C ARG A 139 -11.09 5.20 -11.31
N ALA A 140 -9.76 5.27 -11.32
CA ALA A 140 -9.01 6.29 -10.58
C ALA A 140 -9.35 7.71 -11.05
N LYS A 141 -9.47 7.92 -12.37
CA LYS A 141 -9.91 9.22 -12.93
C LYS A 141 -11.33 9.58 -12.50
N ARG A 142 -12.25 8.61 -12.58
CA ARG A 142 -13.63 8.84 -12.14
C ARG A 142 -13.69 9.17 -10.67
N LEU A 143 -13.07 8.36 -9.80
CA LEU A 143 -13.03 8.59 -8.37
C LEU A 143 -12.46 9.97 -8.02
N ARG A 144 -11.37 10.39 -8.70
CA ARG A 144 -10.81 11.73 -8.53
C ARG A 144 -11.82 12.84 -8.88
N ASN A 145 -12.55 12.69 -9.99
CA ASN A 145 -13.51 13.69 -10.43
C ASN A 145 -14.74 13.72 -9.49
N GLU A 146 -15.27 12.55 -9.10
CA GLU A 146 -16.35 12.41 -8.12
C GLU A 146 -15.99 13.11 -6.79
N LEU A 147 -14.79 12.83 -6.25
CA LEU A 147 -14.32 13.46 -5.02
C LEU A 147 -14.15 14.98 -5.15
N ARG A 148 -13.72 15.45 -6.32
CA ARG A 148 -13.60 16.88 -6.56
C ARG A 148 -14.96 17.58 -6.64
N GLU A 149 -15.92 16.98 -7.30
CA GLU A 149 -17.30 17.49 -7.40
C GLU A 149 -17.94 17.57 -6.02
N LEU A 150 -17.88 16.47 -5.24
CA LEU A 150 -18.40 16.42 -3.88
C LEU A 150 -17.71 17.40 -2.93
N ALA A 151 -16.41 17.63 -3.09
CA ALA A 151 -15.69 18.62 -2.30
C ALA A 151 -16.19 20.06 -2.57
N VAL A 152 -16.44 20.40 -3.85
CA VAL A 152 -17.00 21.71 -4.23
C VAL A 152 -18.41 21.89 -3.74
N GLU A 153 -19.26 20.86 -3.85
CA GLU A 153 -20.65 20.90 -3.35
C GLU A 153 -20.74 21.01 -1.81
N SER A 154 -19.70 20.54 -1.12
CA SER A 154 -19.62 20.56 0.35
C SER A 154 -19.04 21.86 0.91
N GLU A 155 -18.50 22.76 0.05
CA GLU A 155 -18.10 24.10 0.50
C GLU A 155 -19.34 24.90 0.92
N PRO A 156 -19.35 25.52 2.12
CA PRO A 156 -20.47 26.35 2.55
C PRO A 156 -20.64 27.53 1.59
N GLU A 157 -21.86 27.77 1.15
CA GLU A 157 -22.26 28.89 0.27
C GLU A 157 -21.99 30.28 0.87
N ASP A 158 -21.61 30.37 2.14
CA ASP A 158 -21.46 31.61 2.92
C ASP A 158 -20.01 32.16 2.96
N ALA A 159 -19.13 31.75 2.04
CA ALA A 159 -17.76 32.26 1.97
C ALA A 159 -17.63 33.50 1.01
N VAL A 160 -18.63 34.41 1.02
CA VAL A 160 -18.58 35.70 0.34
C VAL A 160 -18.67 36.83 1.37
#